data_e25197f623d5fd75d90e8e2289ad475b
#
_entry.id   e25197f623d5fd75d90e8e2289ad475b
#
_cell.length_a   1.000
_cell.length_b   1.000
_cell.length_c   1.000
_cell.angle_alpha   90.00
_cell.angle_beta   90.00
_cell.angle_gamma   90.00
#
_symmetry.space_group_name_H-M   'P 1'
#
loop_
_entity.id
_entity.type
_entity.pdbx_description
1 polymer ?
#
loop_
_entity_poly.entity_id
_entity_poly.type
_entity_poly.pdbx_seq_one_letter_code
_entity_poly.pdbx_strand_id
1 'polypeptide(L)'
;IAEQLENALLRIRKPYSTQVKLQPVADATPSSQLPSLSGGTGWVNGDPVTSEALRGKVVLIDFWTWDCINCQHTLPHVRDWAKKYESQGLVVIGVHTPEYPWEKPLSSVKNAVNKWQLPYPVVPDNNYNISSPF
;
A
#
# COMPACT_ATOMS: atom_id res chain seq x y z
N ILE A 1 5.62 43.08 10.01
CA ILE A 1 4.80 42.36 8.99
C ILE A 1 5.36 40.95 8.73
N ALA A 2 6.69 40.76 8.65
CA ALA A 2 7.30 39.45 8.47
C ALA A 2 7.05 38.48 9.65
N GLU A 3 7.15 38.97 10.88
CA GLU A 3 6.95 38.22 12.12
C GLU A 3 5.50 37.73 12.28
N GLN A 4 4.52 38.54 11.80
CA GLN A 4 3.11 38.16 11.83
C GLN A 4 2.79 37.07 10.77
N LEU A 5 3.47 37.06 9.65
CA LEU A 5 3.34 36.04 8.61
C LEU A 5 4.01 34.72 9.04
N GLU A 6 5.16 34.76 9.69
CA GLU A 6 5.81 33.57 10.27
C GLU A 6 4.96 32.93 11.37
N ASN A 7 4.38 33.74 12.27
CA ASN A 7 3.48 33.23 13.31
C ASN A 7 2.16 32.67 12.73
N ALA A 8 1.66 33.21 11.63
CA ALA A 8 0.49 32.65 10.93
C ALA A 8 0.82 31.31 10.25
N LEU A 9 2.00 31.20 9.64
CA LEU A 9 2.49 29.95 9.04
C LEU A 9 2.81 28.86 10.07
N LEU A 10 3.30 29.25 11.25
CA LEU A 10 3.50 28.33 12.38
C LEU A 10 2.20 27.80 12.99
N ARG A 11 1.11 28.60 12.93
CA ARG A 11 -0.24 28.17 13.36
C ARG A 11 -0.88 27.17 12.40
N ILE A 12 -0.51 27.19 11.11
CA ILE A 12 -0.98 26.22 10.10
C ILE A 12 -0.22 24.89 10.21
N ARG A 13 1.00 24.92 10.76
CA ARG A 13 1.77 23.72 11.11
C ARG A 13 1.39 23.23 12.51
N LYS A 14 0.12 22.93 12.75
CA LYS A 14 -0.17 21.99 13.83
C LYS A 14 0.53 20.70 13.44
N PRO A 15 1.48 20.19 14.27
CA PRO A 15 2.05 18.87 13.98
C PRO A 15 0.86 17.93 13.87
N TYR A 16 0.70 17.31 12.71
CA TYR A 16 -0.25 16.22 12.53
C TYR A 16 0.03 15.26 13.67
N SER A 17 -0.91 15.12 14.59
CA SER A 17 -0.74 14.25 15.74
C SER A 17 -0.37 12.88 15.24
N THR A 18 0.87 12.49 15.42
CA THR A 18 1.45 11.23 14.95
C THR A 18 0.91 10.02 15.69
N GLN A 19 -0.14 10.19 16.47
CA GLN A 19 -0.78 9.13 17.26
C GLN A 19 -2.13 8.72 16.65
N VAL A 20 -2.15 8.45 15.33
CA VAL A 20 -3.29 7.74 14.75
C VAL A 20 -3.19 6.29 15.20
N LYS A 21 -3.96 5.95 16.21
CA LYS A 21 -4.15 4.56 16.65
C LYS A 21 -5.11 3.92 15.67
N LEU A 22 -4.64 2.96 14.88
CA LEU A 22 -5.53 2.18 14.03
C LEU A 22 -6.50 1.41 14.94
N GLN A 23 -7.80 1.67 14.79
CA GLN A 23 -8.83 0.93 15.49
C GLN A 23 -9.29 -0.23 14.60
N PRO A 24 -9.46 -1.44 15.15
CA PRO A 24 -10.17 -2.49 14.43
C PRO A 24 -11.57 -1.99 14.06
N VAL A 25 -11.97 -2.12 12.81
CA VAL A 25 -13.35 -1.84 12.40
C VAL A 25 -14.24 -2.93 12.99
N ALA A 26 -14.91 -2.63 14.10
CA ALA A 26 -15.70 -3.60 14.86
C ALA A 26 -16.97 -4.05 14.13
N ASP A 27 -17.43 -3.32 13.11
CA ASP A 27 -18.66 -3.57 12.37
C ASP A 27 -18.40 -3.58 10.85
N ALA A 28 -17.51 -4.46 10.41
CA ALA A 28 -17.50 -4.80 8.99
C ALA A 28 -18.77 -5.63 8.72
N THR A 29 -19.79 -5.02 8.13
CA THR A 29 -20.92 -5.76 7.59
C THR A 29 -20.42 -6.84 6.61
N PRO A 30 -21.10 -7.99 6.49
CA PRO A 30 -20.67 -9.08 5.59
C PRO A 30 -20.47 -8.68 4.13
N SER A 31 -20.92 -7.49 3.72
CA SER A 31 -20.72 -6.90 2.38
C SER A 31 -19.34 -6.27 2.18
N SER A 32 -18.51 -6.18 3.21
CA SER A 32 -17.15 -5.61 3.13
C SER A 32 -16.05 -6.68 3.06
N GLN A 33 -16.34 -7.81 2.41
CA GLN A 33 -15.30 -8.81 2.15
C GLN A 33 -14.30 -8.25 1.14
N LEU A 34 -13.03 -8.30 1.52
CA LEU A 34 -11.94 -7.98 0.60
C LEU A 34 -12.03 -8.91 -0.61
N PRO A 35 -12.02 -8.40 -1.85
CA PRO A 35 -11.94 -9.24 -3.03
C PRO A 35 -10.73 -10.18 -2.97
N SER A 36 -10.84 -11.33 -3.63
CA SER A 36 -9.79 -12.35 -3.60
C SER A 36 -8.49 -11.82 -4.18
N LEU A 37 -7.37 -12.08 -3.51
CA LEU A 37 -6.03 -11.81 -3.99
C LEU A 37 -5.39 -13.01 -4.70
N SER A 38 -6.15 -14.06 -4.96
CA SER A 38 -5.64 -15.32 -5.52
C SER A 38 -5.38 -15.29 -7.04
N GLY A 39 -5.81 -14.24 -7.72
CA GLY A 39 -5.69 -14.12 -9.18
C GLY A 39 -4.33 -13.65 -9.70
N GLY A 40 -3.36 -13.44 -8.83
CA GLY A 40 -2.04 -12.93 -9.21
C GLY A 40 -1.14 -13.96 -9.89
N THR A 41 -0.14 -13.46 -10.60
CA THR A 41 0.77 -14.27 -11.43
C THR A 41 2.11 -14.62 -10.75
N GLY A 42 2.19 -14.47 -9.44
CA GLY A 42 3.36 -14.81 -8.64
C GLY A 42 3.61 -13.75 -7.56
N TRP A 43 3.95 -14.19 -6.36
CA TRP A 43 4.23 -13.28 -5.26
C TRP A 43 5.71 -12.91 -5.21
N VAL A 44 5.98 -11.66 -4.89
CA VAL A 44 7.32 -11.11 -4.66
C VAL A 44 7.37 -10.61 -3.22
N ASN A 45 8.51 -10.86 -2.56
CA ASN A 45 8.78 -10.36 -1.22
C ASN A 45 7.84 -10.91 -0.13
N GLY A 46 7.50 -12.18 -0.22
CA GLY A 46 6.70 -12.89 0.78
C GLY A 46 5.86 -14.01 0.18
N ASP A 47 5.25 -14.78 1.05
CA ASP A 47 4.32 -15.83 0.67
C ASP A 47 2.95 -15.25 0.27
N PRO A 48 2.14 -16.01 -0.47
CA PRO A 48 0.78 -15.62 -0.78
C PRO A 48 -0.02 -15.30 0.50
N VAL A 49 -0.67 -14.13 0.50
CA VAL A 49 -1.49 -13.69 1.64
C VAL A 49 -2.89 -14.24 1.50
N THR A 50 -3.36 -14.93 2.54
CA THR A 50 -4.70 -15.51 2.59
C THR A 50 -5.70 -14.59 3.31
N SER A 51 -6.98 -14.76 2.99
CA SER A 51 -8.06 -14.00 3.66
C SER A 51 -8.08 -14.24 5.17
N GLU A 52 -7.73 -15.45 5.62
CA GLU A 52 -7.65 -15.79 7.05
C GLU A 52 -6.56 -14.99 7.76
N ALA A 53 -5.41 -14.80 7.13
CA ALA A 53 -4.29 -14.02 7.67
C ALA A 53 -4.64 -12.54 7.84
N LEU A 54 -5.63 -12.05 7.10
CA LEU A 54 -6.06 -10.65 7.11
C LEU A 54 -7.17 -10.35 8.11
N ARG A 55 -7.76 -11.37 8.73
CA ARG A 55 -8.85 -11.18 9.70
C ARG A 55 -8.40 -10.37 10.91
N GLY A 56 -9.19 -9.36 11.27
CA GLY A 56 -8.90 -8.47 12.39
C GLY A 56 -7.77 -7.46 12.10
N LYS A 57 -7.30 -7.39 10.87
CA LYS A 57 -6.27 -6.46 10.42
C LYS A 57 -6.88 -5.29 9.64
N VAL A 58 -6.19 -4.16 9.67
CA VAL A 58 -6.42 -3.08 8.70
C VAL A 58 -5.57 -3.39 7.48
N VAL A 59 -6.21 -3.52 6.32
CA VAL A 59 -5.54 -3.89 5.07
C VAL A 59 -5.48 -2.68 4.15
N LEU A 60 -4.28 -2.32 3.72
CA LEU A 60 -4.05 -1.30 2.70
C LEU A 60 -3.57 -2.00 1.44
N ILE A 61 -4.39 -1.90 0.39
CA ILE A 61 -4.02 -2.38 -0.94
C ILE A 61 -3.48 -1.20 -1.74
N ASP A 62 -2.24 -1.31 -2.17
CA ASP A 62 -1.59 -0.32 -3.02
C ASP A 62 -1.52 -0.84 -4.45
N PHE A 63 -2.37 -0.30 -5.34
CA PHE A 63 -2.31 -0.58 -6.77
C PHE A 63 -1.27 0.33 -7.41
N TRP A 64 -0.23 -0.27 -7.97
CA TRP A 64 0.90 0.46 -8.54
C TRP A 64 1.51 -0.23 -9.74
N THR A 65 2.33 0.49 -10.47
CA THR A 65 3.23 -0.09 -11.47
C THR A 65 4.59 0.59 -11.43
N TRP A 66 5.64 -0.13 -11.81
CA TRP A 66 7.01 0.35 -11.60
C TRP A 66 7.40 1.52 -12.51
N ASP A 67 6.79 1.68 -13.69
CA ASP A 67 7.06 2.77 -14.65
C ASP A 67 6.06 3.95 -14.51
N CYS A 68 5.47 4.12 -13.35
CA CYS A 68 4.51 5.18 -13.05
C CYS A 68 5.13 6.21 -12.10
N ILE A 69 5.36 7.43 -12.57
CA ILE A 69 6.01 8.48 -11.77
C ILE A 69 5.20 8.83 -10.51
N ASN A 70 3.88 8.89 -10.60
CA ASN A 70 3.02 9.17 -9.45
C ASN A 70 3.09 8.04 -8.42
N CYS A 71 3.12 6.78 -8.87
CA CYS A 71 3.32 5.63 -8.01
C CYS A 71 4.67 5.71 -7.29
N GLN A 72 5.74 6.04 -8.03
CA GLN A 72 7.08 6.21 -7.44
C GLN A 72 7.12 7.29 -6.35
N HIS A 73 6.35 8.36 -6.50
CA HIS A 73 6.22 9.39 -5.46
C HIS A 73 5.44 8.90 -4.23
N THR A 74 4.53 7.97 -4.40
CA THR A 74 3.70 7.42 -3.31
C THR A 74 4.40 6.31 -2.53
N LEU A 75 5.19 5.47 -3.20
CA LEU A 75 5.84 4.29 -2.61
C LEU A 75 6.62 4.55 -1.32
N PRO A 76 7.42 5.63 -1.19
CA PRO A 76 8.13 5.91 0.08
C PRO A 76 7.19 6.12 1.26
N HIS A 77 6.04 6.74 1.04
CA HIS A 77 5.03 6.98 2.08
C HIS A 77 4.35 5.68 2.50
N VAL A 78 3.93 4.87 1.53
CA VAL A 78 3.31 3.56 1.81
C VAL A 78 4.30 2.64 2.54
N ARG A 79 5.57 2.63 2.13
CA ARG A 79 6.64 1.91 2.82
C ARG A 79 6.77 2.35 4.28
N ASP A 80 6.78 3.65 4.53
CA ASP A 80 6.93 4.19 5.87
C ASP A 80 5.71 3.86 6.75
N TRP A 81 4.51 3.90 6.19
CA TRP A 81 3.28 3.48 6.89
C TRP A 81 3.30 1.98 7.21
N ALA A 82 3.73 1.15 6.27
CA ALA A 82 3.86 -0.29 6.48
C ALA A 82 4.72 -0.60 7.69
N LYS A 83 5.89 0.04 7.81
CA LYS A 83 6.80 -0.12 8.96
C LYS A 83 6.22 0.45 10.24
N LYS A 84 5.64 1.65 10.18
CA LYS A 84 5.18 2.40 11.35
C LYS A 84 3.99 1.74 12.03
N TYR A 85 3.06 1.19 11.26
CA TYR A 85 1.78 0.71 11.76
C TYR A 85 1.65 -0.83 11.79
N GLU A 86 2.70 -1.56 11.42
CA GLU A 86 2.71 -3.02 11.46
C GLU A 86 2.32 -3.56 12.85
N SER A 87 2.94 -3.02 13.90
CA SER A 87 2.64 -3.42 15.29
C SER A 87 1.23 -3.06 15.76
N GLN A 88 0.55 -2.16 15.04
CA GLN A 88 -0.84 -1.76 15.31
C GLN A 88 -1.86 -2.53 14.46
N GLY A 89 -1.42 -3.51 13.67
CA GLY A 89 -2.28 -4.36 12.88
C GLY A 89 -2.51 -3.91 11.44
N LEU A 90 -1.68 -3.00 10.90
CA LEU A 90 -1.69 -2.68 9.46
C LEU A 90 -0.98 -3.77 8.68
N VAL A 91 -1.63 -4.28 7.66
CA VAL A 91 -1.04 -5.12 6.61
C VAL A 91 -1.10 -4.36 5.30
N VAL A 92 0.04 -4.16 4.68
CA VAL A 92 0.13 -3.54 3.34
C VAL A 92 0.38 -4.63 2.31
N ILE A 93 -0.34 -4.57 1.21
CA ILE A 93 -0.16 -5.48 0.06
C ILE A 93 -0.05 -4.62 -1.19
N GLY A 94 1.07 -4.73 -1.88
CA GLY A 94 1.25 -4.11 -3.19
C GLY A 94 0.65 -5.00 -4.27
N VAL A 95 -0.24 -4.45 -5.09
CA VAL A 95 -0.75 -5.11 -6.29
C VAL A 95 -0.16 -4.41 -7.49
N HIS A 96 0.81 -5.06 -8.13
CA HIS A 96 1.45 -4.52 -9.31
C HIS A 96 0.56 -4.74 -10.53
N THR A 97 -0.12 -3.68 -10.96
CA THR A 97 -1.09 -3.70 -12.06
C THR A 97 -0.48 -3.00 -13.28
N PRO A 98 0.04 -3.74 -14.27
CA PRO A 98 0.76 -3.16 -15.39
C PRO A 98 -0.19 -2.36 -16.30
N GLU A 99 0.22 -1.18 -16.71
CA GLU A 99 -0.45 -0.36 -17.72
C GLU A 99 0.08 -0.65 -19.13
N TYR A 100 1.35 -1.08 -19.21
CA TYR A 100 2.04 -1.34 -20.46
C TYR A 100 2.66 -2.75 -20.49
N PRO A 101 2.85 -3.33 -21.69
CA PRO A 101 3.40 -4.69 -21.84
C PRO A 101 4.79 -4.86 -21.23
N TRP A 102 5.65 -3.85 -21.26
CA TRP A 102 7.00 -3.91 -20.71
C TRP A 102 7.07 -3.93 -19.18
N GLU A 103 5.96 -3.61 -18.52
CA GLU A 103 5.85 -3.65 -17.07
C GLU A 103 5.58 -5.05 -16.52
N LYS A 104 5.10 -5.98 -17.38
CA LYS A 104 4.68 -7.33 -17.01
C LYS A 104 5.79 -8.29 -16.53
N PRO A 105 7.04 -8.21 -17.03
CA PRO A 105 8.07 -9.17 -16.63
C PRO A 105 8.28 -9.16 -15.11
N LEU A 106 8.24 -10.37 -14.50
CA LEU A 106 8.42 -10.54 -13.06
C LEU A 106 9.76 -10.01 -12.57
N SER A 107 10.82 -10.13 -13.39
CA SER A 107 12.15 -9.59 -13.08
C SER A 107 12.14 -8.09 -12.88
N SER A 108 11.37 -7.35 -13.70
CA SER A 108 11.23 -5.89 -13.58
C SER A 108 10.50 -5.51 -12.28
N VAL A 109 9.46 -6.26 -11.92
CA VAL A 109 8.74 -6.06 -10.65
C VAL A 109 9.66 -6.32 -9.46
N LYS A 110 10.43 -7.42 -9.49
CA LYS A 110 11.43 -7.74 -8.44
C LYS A 110 12.48 -6.64 -8.30
N ASN A 111 12.99 -6.14 -9.40
CA ASN A 111 13.96 -5.05 -9.40
C ASN A 111 13.38 -3.78 -8.77
N ALA A 112 12.14 -3.44 -9.08
CA ALA A 112 11.46 -2.28 -8.51
C ALA A 112 11.21 -2.45 -7.01
N VAL A 113 10.75 -3.62 -6.56
CA VAL A 113 10.59 -3.94 -5.14
C VAL A 113 11.89 -3.75 -4.37
N ASN A 114 13.01 -4.22 -4.93
CA ASN A 114 14.34 -4.06 -4.33
C ASN A 114 14.80 -2.59 -4.35
N LYS A 115 14.64 -1.90 -5.48
CA LYS A 115 15.01 -0.48 -5.62
C LYS A 115 14.33 0.39 -4.58
N TRP A 116 13.04 0.19 -4.39
CA TRP A 116 12.22 0.97 -3.47
C TRP A 116 12.22 0.43 -2.04
N GLN A 117 12.90 -0.70 -1.80
CA GLN A 117 12.99 -1.35 -0.48
C GLN A 117 11.61 -1.56 0.16
N LEU A 118 10.67 -2.10 -0.61
CA LEU A 118 9.33 -2.38 -0.13
C LEU A 118 9.35 -3.55 0.85
N PRO A 119 8.90 -3.36 2.11
CA PRO A 119 8.97 -4.40 3.15
C PRO A 119 7.77 -5.34 3.14
N TYR A 120 6.78 -5.11 2.30
CA TYR A 120 5.51 -5.83 2.24
C TYR A 120 5.40 -6.72 1.01
N PRO A 121 4.53 -7.74 1.03
CA PRO A 121 4.29 -8.60 -0.12
C PRO A 121 3.75 -7.83 -1.32
N VAL A 122 4.22 -8.20 -2.50
CA VAL A 122 3.77 -7.65 -3.78
C VAL A 122 3.31 -8.78 -4.67
N VAL A 123 2.12 -8.64 -5.25
CA VAL A 123 1.57 -9.60 -6.20
C VAL A 123 1.40 -8.95 -7.57
N PRO A 124 2.01 -9.47 -8.63
CA PRO A 124 1.74 -9.05 -9.99
C PRO A 124 0.34 -9.47 -10.44
N ASP A 125 -0.40 -8.52 -11.02
CA ASP A 125 -1.76 -8.70 -11.52
C ASP A 125 -1.81 -8.53 -13.04
N ASN A 126 -1.00 -9.33 -13.75
CA ASN A 126 -0.84 -9.21 -15.21
C ASN A 126 -2.12 -9.45 -16.01
N ASN A 127 -3.10 -10.12 -15.41
CA ASN A 127 -4.39 -10.44 -16.02
C ASN A 127 -5.55 -9.61 -15.44
N TYR A 128 -5.27 -8.66 -14.55
CA TYR A 128 -6.25 -7.76 -13.91
C TYR A 128 -7.34 -8.48 -13.11
N ASN A 129 -7.06 -9.72 -12.67
CA ASN A 129 -8.01 -10.53 -11.90
C ASN A 129 -8.19 -10.02 -10.45
N ILE A 130 -7.17 -9.35 -9.92
CA ILE A 130 -7.22 -8.76 -8.58
C ILE A 130 -7.81 -7.36 -8.64
N SER A 131 -7.35 -6.51 -9.56
CA SER A 131 -7.77 -5.11 -9.64
C SER A 131 -9.19 -4.90 -10.17
N SER A 132 -9.67 -5.77 -11.07
CA SER A 132 -10.98 -5.61 -11.71
C SER A 132 -12.16 -5.61 -10.73
N PRO A 133 -12.18 -6.38 -9.60
CA PRO A 133 -13.26 -6.34 -8.63
C PRO A 133 -13.31 -5.09 -7.74
N PHE A 134 -12.23 -4.30 -7.73
CA PHE A 134 -12.16 -3.05 -6.95
C PHE A 134 -12.70 -1.88 -7.74
#